data_2492fadf2e2e52f41d97eeb9574d00ee
#
_entry.id   2492fadf2e2e52f41d97eeb9574d00ee
#
_cell.length_a   1.000
_cell.length_b   1.000
_cell.length_c   1.000
_cell.angle_alpha   90.00
_cell.angle_beta   90.00
_cell.angle_gamma   90.00
#
_symmetry.space_group_name_H-M   'P 1'
#
loop_
_entity.id
_entity.type
_entity.pdbx_description
1 polymer ?
#
loop_
_entity_poly.entity_id
_entity_poly.type
_entity_poly.pdbx_seq_one_letter_code
_entity_poly.pdbx_strand_id
1 'polypeptide(L)'
;MDEFLAKLDAVVKEQCEKDTGVIFSGGIDSSLLAVLATRHCSVTAYTVGVDEAPDIPFAEQLKSHFHHEIIKLSDDEIDAELDTLLPVIMETEGEVSPVRVGAEFPSYFASRAAKEDGFKVVLSGQGPDEMFGGYARYLPVLFKEGYDALEELLRKDTLELRDKIILIDKTVCARNGVELRNPFLADHFIKYGLSIPVKERLWSGKTKPKYPCEEHEGKYVIRKLCEKKAAEAILPKEIVWRPKKAAQYGSGIHKVLDRLARKHGFKEKAKKAGKSEYLTMFLEDRLEKL
;
A
#
# COMPACT_ATOMS: atom_id res chain seq x y z
N MET A 1 26.58 -6.02 -1.86
CA MET A 1 25.17 -5.54 -1.82
C MET A 1 24.32 -6.78 -1.99
N ASP A 2 23.30 -6.97 -1.18
CA ASP A 2 22.34 -8.06 -1.32
C ASP A 2 21.75 -8.02 -2.75
N GLU A 3 21.58 -9.18 -3.38
CA GLU A 3 21.05 -9.27 -4.75
C GLU A 3 19.66 -8.61 -4.86
N PHE A 4 18.83 -8.79 -3.84
CA PHE A 4 17.50 -8.15 -3.77
C PHE A 4 17.60 -6.62 -3.91
N LEU A 5 18.44 -5.99 -3.08
CA LEU A 5 18.63 -4.55 -3.12
C LEU A 5 19.24 -4.09 -4.47
N ALA A 6 20.17 -4.85 -5.03
CA ALA A 6 20.77 -4.50 -6.32
C ALA A 6 19.75 -4.54 -7.46
N LYS A 7 18.86 -5.55 -7.46
CA LYS A 7 17.79 -5.67 -8.48
C LYS A 7 16.76 -4.56 -8.32
N LEU A 8 16.33 -4.26 -7.08
CA LEU A 8 15.37 -3.18 -6.83
C LEU A 8 15.95 -1.81 -7.15
N ASP A 9 17.20 -1.54 -6.76
CA ASP A 9 17.90 -0.29 -7.03
C ASP A 9 18.02 0.01 -8.53
N ALA A 10 18.29 -1.02 -9.33
CA ALA A 10 18.34 -0.90 -10.79
C ALA A 10 16.98 -0.46 -11.37
N VAL A 11 15.88 -1.08 -10.90
CA VAL A 11 14.52 -0.71 -11.33
C VAL A 11 14.15 0.68 -10.88
N VAL A 12 14.44 1.03 -9.64
CA VAL A 12 14.18 2.36 -9.10
C VAL A 12 14.90 3.41 -9.95
N LYS A 13 16.17 3.18 -10.29
CA LYS A 13 16.94 4.05 -11.18
C LYS A 13 16.26 4.26 -12.54
N GLU A 14 15.74 3.19 -13.15
CA GLU A 14 15.05 3.25 -14.45
C GLU A 14 13.75 4.05 -14.37
N GLN A 15 13.07 4.05 -13.20
CA GLN A 15 11.77 4.67 -13.03
C GLN A 15 11.80 6.06 -12.40
N CYS A 16 12.94 6.50 -11.86
CA CYS A 16 13.12 7.86 -11.38
C CYS A 16 13.22 8.88 -12.53
N GLU A 17 12.67 10.06 -12.31
CA GLU A 17 12.98 11.30 -13.03
C GLU A 17 13.95 12.13 -12.18
N LYS A 18 14.38 13.31 -12.68
CA LYS A 18 15.28 14.21 -11.93
C LYS A 18 14.70 14.58 -10.56
N ASP A 19 13.41 14.85 -10.51
CA ASP A 19 12.65 15.14 -9.31
C ASP A 19 11.48 14.16 -9.26
N THR A 20 11.40 13.35 -8.21
CA THR A 20 10.46 12.22 -8.12
C THR A 20 9.74 12.23 -6.78
N GLY A 21 8.42 12.15 -6.82
CA GLY A 21 7.59 11.95 -5.64
C GLY A 21 7.56 10.49 -5.20
N VAL A 22 7.32 10.22 -3.93
CA VAL A 22 7.06 8.87 -3.40
C VAL A 22 5.81 8.90 -2.54
N ILE A 23 4.82 8.05 -2.84
CA ILE A 23 3.67 7.81 -1.96
C ILE A 23 4.19 7.01 -0.76
N PHE A 24 4.23 7.65 0.41
CA PHE A 24 5.06 7.20 1.51
C PHE A 24 4.23 6.93 2.78
N SER A 25 4.21 5.70 3.26
CA SER A 25 3.50 5.29 4.47
C SER A 25 4.41 5.01 5.68
N GLY A 26 5.74 5.14 5.52
CA GLY A 26 6.69 4.68 6.53
C GLY A 26 6.67 3.15 6.74
N GLY A 27 6.03 2.40 5.84
CA GLY A 27 6.12 0.95 5.76
C GLY A 27 7.40 0.51 5.03
N ILE A 28 7.80 -0.76 5.17
CA ILE A 28 9.03 -1.28 4.59
C ILE A 28 9.11 -1.02 3.07
N ASP A 29 8.04 -1.26 2.34
CA ASP A 29 7.98 -1.17 0.86
C ASP A 29 8.26 0.26 0.38
N SER A 30 7.49 1.23 0.87
CA SER A 30 7.65 2.64 0.52
C SER A 30 8.97 3.23 1.03
N SER A 31 9.46 2.73 2.19
CA SER A 31 10.74 3.16 2.75
C SER A 31 11.93 2.67 1.92
N LEU A 32 11.90 1.41 1.44
CA LEU A 32 12.91 0.91 0.51
C LEU A 32 12.96 1.75 -0.76
N LEU A 33 11.80 2.04 -1.37
CA LEU A 33 11.74 2.86 -2.58
C LEU A 33 12.27 4.27 -2.33
N ALA A 34 11.82 4.95 -1.28
CA ALA A 34 12.24 6.31 -0.99
C ALA A 34 13.75 6.40 -0.79
N VAL A 35 14.33 5.51 0.04
CA VAL A 35 15.78 5.51 0.32
C VAL A 35 16.59 5.12 -0.91
N LEU A 36 16.15 4.14 -1.72
CA LEU A 36 16.85 3.80 -2.95
C LEU A 36 16.77 4.93 -3.99
N ALA A 37 15.61 5.57 -4.14
CA ALA A 37 15.43 6.67 -5.08
C ALA A 37 16.36 7.86 -4.80
N THR A 38 16.71 8.15 -3.52
CA THR A 38 17.65 9.23 -3.19
C THR A 38 19.07 9.05 -3.77
N ARG A 39 19.41 7.84 -4.21
CA ARG A 39 20.69 7.57 -4.86
C ARG A 39 20.70 8.05 -6.32
N HIS A 40 19.54 8.29 -6.90
CA HIS A 40 19.38 8.51 -8.33
C HIS A 40 18.73 9.85 -8.67
N CYS A 41 17.92 10.42 -7.75
CA CYS A 41 17.15 11.63 -8.00
C CYS A 41 16.89 12.43 -6.72
N SER A 42 16.35 13.64 -6.88
CA SER A 42 15.76 14.41 -5.78
C SER A 42 14.41 13.79 -5.40
N VAL A 43 14.21 13.50 -4.12
CA VAL A 43 13.02 12.80 -3.61
C VAL A 43 12.22 13.68 -2.66
N THR A 44 10.91 13.81 -2.93
CA THR A 44 9.93 14.26 -1.96
C THR A 44 8.98 13.10 -1.62
N ALA A 45 8.91 12.74 -0.35
CA ALA A 45 8.02 11.71 0.14
C ALA A 45 6.73 12.35 0.68
N TYR A 46 5.57 11.88 0.22
CA TYR A 46 4.25 12.37 0.62
C TYR A 46 3.55 11.35 1.49
N THR A 47 3.32 11.69 2.74
CA THR A 47 2.54 10.87 3.68
C THR A 47 1.16 11.48 3.87
N VAL A 48 0.12 10.73 3.54
CA VAL A 48 -1.27 11.17 3.63
C VAL A 48 -1.97 10.45 4.76
N GLY A 49 -2.68 11.19 5.60
CA GLY A 49 -3.48 10.59 6.66
C GLY A 49 -4.22 11.62 7.50
N VAL A 50 -5.08 11.14 8.39
CA VAL A 50 -5.72 11.99 9.40
C VAL A 50 -4.74 12.27 10.55
N ASP A 51 -5.06 13.21 11.44
CA ASP A 51 -4.17 13.61 12.56
C ASP A 51 -3.64 12.42 13.38
N GLU A 52 -4.48 11.41 13.63
CA GLU A 52 -4.14 10.22 14.42
C GLU A 52 -3.72 9.04 13.54
N ALA A 53 -3.30 9.29 12.29
CA ALA A 53 -2.90 8.23 11.37
C ALA A 53 -1.71 7.42 11.91
N PRO A 54 -1.83 6.09 12.05
CA PRO A 54 -0.75 5.26 12.56
C PRO A 54 0.53 5.27 11.73
N ASP A 55 0.47 5.69 10.47
CA ASP A 55 1.62 5.73 9.56
C ASP A 55 2.54 6.92 9.82
N ILE A 56 2.01 8.07 10.25
CA ILE A 56 2.76 9.32 10.42
C ILE A 56 4.00 9.16 11.32
N PRO A 57 3.91 8.59 12.55
CA PRO A 57 5.08 8.45 13.42
C PRO A 57 6.20 7.59 12.84
N PHE A 58 5.88 6.62 11.97
CA PHE A 58 6.89 5.79 11.30
C PHE A 58 7.50 6.53 10.10
N ALA A 59 6.68 7.25 9.35
CA ALA A 59 7.16 8.07 8.26
C ALA A 59 8.16 9.13 8.73
N GLU A 60 7.92 9.76 9.88
CA GLU A 60 8.82 10.76 10.47
C GLU A 60 10.23 10.22 10.81
N GLN A 61 10.40 8.91 11.01
CA GLN A 61 11.71 8.33 11.33
C GLN A 61 12.72 8.46 10.18
N LEU A 62 12.27 8.62 8.93
CA LEU A 62 13.13 8.74 7.75
C LEU A 62 13.23 10.17 7.19
N LYS A 63 12.67 11.16 7.86
CA LYS A 63 12.66 12.56 7.40
C LYS A 63 14.03 13.19 7.15
N SER A 64 15.12 12.61 7.67
CA SER A 64 16.50 13.08 7.44
C SER A 64 17.08 12.57 6.13
N HIS A 65 16.44 11.64 5.42
CA HIS A 65 16.95 11.03 4.20
C HIS A 65 16.47 11.73 2.93
N PHE A 66 15.30 12.39 2.98
CA PHE A 66 14.66 13.07 1.85
C PHE A 66 13.73 14.17 2.33
N HIS A 67 13.29 15.03 1.44
CA HIS A 67 12.21 15.97 1.77
C HIS A 67 10.93 15.18 2.06
N HIS A 68 10.27 15.49 3.18
CA HIS A 68 9.10 14.75 3.64
C HIS A 68 7.95 15.71 3.94
N GLU A 69 6.86 15.54 3.22
CA GLU A 69 5.62 16.27 3.40
C GLU A 69 4.55 15.37 4.02
N ILE A 70 3.88 15.88 5.05
CA ILE A 70 2.76 15.20 5.71
C ILE A 70 1.48 15.96 5.39
N ILE A 71 0.60 15.33 4.63
CA ILE A 71 -0.69 15.84 4.23
C ILE A 71 -1.73 15.32 5.21
N LYS A 72 -2.15 16.20 6.12
CA LYS A 72 -3.17 15.87 7.12
C LYS A 72 -4.54 16.23 6.60
N LEU A 73 -5.45 15.27 6.63
CA LEU A 73 -6.80 15.41 6.11
C LEU A 73 -7.82 15.51 7.26
N SER A 74 -8.71 16.47 7.14
CA SER A 74 -9.93 16.58 7.97
C SER A 74 -11.05 15.67 7.42
N ASP A 75 -12.05 15.42 8.26
CA ASP A 75 -13.25 14.69 7.85
C ASP A 75 -13.99 15.42 6.72
N ASP A 76 -14.03 16.76 6.74
CA ASP A 76 -14.73 17.56 5.73
C ASP A 76 -13.99 17.53 4.37
N GLU A 77 -12.65 17.52 4.35
CA GLU A 77 -11.87 17.37 3.12
C GLU A 77 -12.08 15.98 2.52
N ILE A 78 -12.09 14.93 3.34
CA ILE A 78 -12.37 13.57 2.87
C ILE A 78 -13.80 13.46 2.33
N ASP A 79 -14.78 14.06 3.02
CA ASP A 79 -16.18 14.07 2.56
C ASP A 79 -16.34 14.79 1.22
N ALA A 80 -15.71 15.96 1.05
CA ALA A 80 -15.75 16.72 -0.19
C ALA A 80 -15.14 15.97 -1.38
N GLU A 81 -14.00 15.31 -1.17
CA GLU A 81 -13.26 14.62 -2.25
C GLU A 81 -13.86 13.24 -2.61
N LEU A 82 -14.82 12.72 -1.85
CA LEU A 82 -15.59 11.54 -2.25
C LEU A 82 -16.28 11.77 -3.60
N ASP A 83 -16.80 12.96 -3.87
CA ASP A 83 -17.48 13.30 -5.14
C ASP A 83 -16.54 13.25 -6.34
N THR A 84 -15.25 13.47 -6.11
CA THR A 84 -14.21 13.36 -7.14
C THR A 84 -13.75 11.92 -7.33
N LEU A 85 -13.55 11.17 -6.24
CA LEU A 85 -12.95 9.83 -6.27
C LEU A 85 -13.95 8.73 -6.65
N LEU A 86 -15.20 8.79 -6.16
CA LEU A 86 -16.17 7.72 -6.41
C LEU A 86 -16.45 7.45 -7.89
N PRO A 87 -16.65 8.48 -8.75
CA PRO A 87 -16.82 8.25 -10.19
C PRO A 87 -15.61 7.58 -10.83
N VAL A 88 -14.39 7.97 -10.44
CA VAL A 88 -13.15 7.38 -10.97
C VAL A 88 -13.04 5.89 -10.61
N ILE A 89 -13.36 5.55 -9.37
CA ILE A 89 -13.34 4.16 -8.90
C ILE A 89 -14.40 3.35 -9.65
N MET A 90 -15.63 3.88 -9.75
CA MET A 90 -16.72 3.20 -10.45
C MET A 90 -16.42 2.98 -11.94
N GLU A 91 -15.86 4.00 -12.62
CA GLU A 91 -15.46 3.90 -14.03
C GLU A 91 -14.38 2.83 -14.26
N THR A 92 -13.45 2.68 -13.30
CA THR A 92 -12.29 1.80 -13.45
C THR A 92 -12.57 0.36 -13.00
N GLU A 93 -13.30 0.18 -11.90
CA GLU A 93 -13.54 -1.13 -11.27
C GLU A 93 -14.97 -1.67 -11.45
N GLY A 94 -15.93 -0.82 -11.84
CA GLY A 94 -17.34 -1.20 -12.00
C GLY A 94 -18.10 -1.32 -10.68
N GLU A 95 -17.44 -1.13 -9.54
CA GLU A 95 -18.03 -1.15 -8.21
C GLU A 95 -17.31 -0.21 -7.24
N VAL A 96 -17.95 0.17 -6.16
CA VAL A 96 -17.32 0.93 -5.07
C VAL A 96 -17.30 0.12 -3.80
N SER A 97 -16.14 0.01 -3.17
CA SER A 97 -16.00 -0.63 -1.87
C SER A 97 -15.30 0.30 -0.88
N PRO A 98 -15.69 0.28 0.43
CA PRO A 98 -15.04 1.12 1.44
C PRO A 98 -13.53 0.89 1.57
N VAL A 99 -13.07 -0.33 1.32
CA VAL A 99 -11.66 -0.71 1.35
C VAL A 99 -10.91 -0.03 0.21
N ARG A 100 -11.47 -0.09 -1.00
CA ARG A 100 -10.87 0.53 -2.18
C ARG A 100 -10.86 2.05 -2.04
N VAL A 101 -12.00 2.65 -1.75
CA VAL A 101 -12.09 4.10 -1.54
C VAL A 101 -11.05 4.59 -0.53
N GLY A 102 -10.97 3.94 0.64
CA GLY A 102 -9.99 4.32 1.66
C GLY A 102 -8.53 4.12 1.25
N ALA A 103 -8.25 3.18 0.34
CA ALA A 103 -6.90 2.93 -0.17
C ALA A 103 -6.46 3.94 -1.24
N GLU A 104 -7.41 4.50 -2.01
CA GLU A 104 -7.10 5.45 -3.10
C GLU A 104 -6.84 6.88 -2.60
N PHE A 105 -7.36 7.27 -1.45
CA PHE A 105 -7.12 8.62 -0.90
C PHE A 105 -5.64 8.98 -0.78
N PRO A 106 -4.75 8.11 -0.24
CA PRO A 106 -3.32 8.40 -0.21
C PRO A 106 -2.72 8.65 -1.58
N SER A 107 -3.07 7.85 -2.59
CA SER A 107 -2.61 8.03 -3.98
C SER A 107 -3.12 9.33 -4.58
N TYR A 108 -4.39 9.67 -4.34
CA TYR A 108 -5.03 10.89 -4.82
C TYR A 108 -4.37 12.16 -4.26
N PHE A 109 -4.26 12.28 -2.94
CA PHE A 109 -3.72 13.48 -2.32
C PHE A 109 -2.20 13.61 -2.51
N ALA A 110 -1.46 12.51 -2.45
CA ALA A 110 -0.02 12.52 -2.70
C ALA A 110 0.30 12.94 -4.15
N SER A 111 -0.44 12.42 -5.14
CA SER A 111 -0.23 12.82 -6.54
C SER A 111 -0.67 14.27 -6.81
N ARG A 112 -1.70 14.77 -6.10
CA ARG A 112 -2.10 16.19 -6.18
C ARG A 112 -1.00 17.11 -5.64
N ALA A 113 -0.46 16.82 -4.46
CA ALA A 113 0.64 17.59 -3.88
C ALA A 113 1.90 17.51 -4.76
N ALA A 114 2.25 16.34 -5.26
CA ALA A 114 3.37 16.18 -6.20
C ALA A 114 3.17 17.03 -7.47
N LYS A 115 1.95 17.17 -7.98
CA LYS A 115 1.64 18.05 -9.11
C LYS A 115 1.81 19.51 -8.75
N GLU A 116 1.38 19.95 -7.57
CA GLU A 116 1.54 21.31 -7.05
C GLU A 116 3.03 21.68 -6.91
N ASP A 117 3.85 20.72 -6.50
CA ASP A 117 5.32 20.84 -6.44
C ASP A 117 6.00 20.77 -7.82
N GLY A 118 5.24 20.55 -8.91
CA GLY A 118 5.75 20.49 -10.28
C GLY A 118 6.30 19.12 -10.69
N PHE A 119 6.10 18.08 -9.91
CA PHE A 119 6.54 16.73 -10.25
C PHE A 119 5.65 16.08 -11.30
N LYS A 120 6.26 15.24 -12.13
CA LYS A 120 5.57 14.50 -13.20
C LYS A 120 5.36 13.04 -12.85
N VAL A 121 6.16 12.53 -11.92
CA VAL A 121 6.22 11.11 -11.55
C VAL A 121 6.14 10.95 -10.03
N VAL A 122 5.35 9.98 -9.61
CA VAL A 122 5.36 9.46 -8.24
C VAL A 122 5.61 7.95 -8.26
N LEU A 123 6.38 7.46 -7.29
CA LEU A 123 6.59 6.03 -7.08
C LEU A 123 5.66 5.51 -6.00
N SER A 124 5.18 4.27 -6.16
CA SER A 124 4.41 3.56 -5.14
C SER A 124 5.04 2.22 -4.79
N GLY A 125 5.01 1.87 -3.51
CA GLY A 125 5.53 0.63 -2.95
C GLY A 125 4.58 -0.56 -3.03
N GLN A 126 3.62 -0.57 -3.95
CA GLN A 126 2.71 -1.70 -4.14
C GLN A 126 3.40 -2.88 -4.85
N GLY A 127 2.99 -4.09 -4.53
CA GLY A 127 3.47 -5.34 -5.13
C GLY A 127 4.13 -6.33 -4.16
N PRO A 128 4.96 -5.89 -3.19
CA PRO A 128 5.63 -6.81 -2.27
C PRO A 128 4.69 -7.66 -1.40
N ASP A 129 3.52 -7.15 -1.06
CA ASP A 129 2.56 -7.91 -0.26
C ASP A 129 2.05 -9.15 -1.00
N GLU A 130 1.75 -9.03 -2.28
CA GLU A 130 1.34 -10.13 -3.15
C GLU A 130 2.53 -11.05 -3.44
N MET A 131 3.67 -10.48 -3.81
CA MET A 131 4.84 -11.24 -4.24
C MET A 131 5.51 -12.01 -3.10
N PHE A 132 5.58 -11.41 -1.90
CA PHE A 132 6.34 -11.94 -0.76
C PHE A 132 5.46 -12.37 0.42
N GLY A 133 4.13 -12.49 0.21
CA GLY A 133 3.20 -13.01 1.21
C GLY A 133 2.99 -12.08 2.40
N GLY A 134 2.80 -10.77 2.16
CA GLY A 134 2.62 -9.77 3.21
C GLY A 134 1.25 -9.79 3.90
N TYR A 135 0.22 -10.39 3.30
CA TYR A 135 -1.11 -10.42 3.87
C TYR A 135 -1.37 -11.65 4.74
N ALA A 136 -2.12 -11.47 5.82
CA ALA A 136 -2.55 -12.57 6.70
C ALA A 136 -3.43 -13.61 5.96
N ARG A 137 -4.14 -13.21 4.89
CA ARG A 137 -4.98 -14.11 4.07
C ARG A 137 -4.22 -15.27 3.42
N TYR A 138 -2.88 -15.17 3.33
CA TYR A 138 -2.04 -16.24 2.78
C TYR A 138 -1.76 -17.36 3.79
N LEU A 139 -1.90 -17.09 5.10
CA LEU A 139 -1.59 -18.07 6.14
C LEU A 139 -2.52 -19.28 6.14
N PRO A 140 -3.85 -19.16 5.96
CA PRO A 140 -4.72 -20.31 5.84
C PRO A 140 -4.35 -21.25 4.69
N VAL A 141 -3.94 -20.71 3.53
CA VAL A 141 -3.48 -21.51 2.39
C VAL A 141 -2.19 -22.24 2.74
N LEU A 142 -1.20 -21.52 3.29
CA LEU A 142 0.06 -22.12 3.73
C LEU A 142 -0.16 -23.27 4.75
N PHE A 143 -1.08 -23.10 5.69
CA PHE A 143 -1.27 -24.09 6.77
C PHE A 143 -2.11 -25.28 6.38
N LYS A 144 -3.06 -25.11 5.45
CA LYS A 144 -3.97 -26.17 5.00
C LYS A 144 -3.47 -26.90 3.75
N GLU A 145 -2.89 -26.14 2.81
CA GLU A 145 -2.56 -26.64 1.46
C GLU A 145 -1.05 -26.70 1.19
N GLY A 146 -0.25 -25.98 2.00
CA GLY A 146 1.21 -26.04 1.92
C GLY A 146 1.83 -24.96 1.02
N TYR A 147 3.15 -25.09 0.82
CA TYR A 147 3.94 -24.07 0.12
C TYR A 147 3.70 -24.02 -1.37
N ASP A 148 3.37 -25.15 -2.01
CA ASP A 148 3.15 -25.18 -3.47
C ASP A 148 1.87 -24.42 -3.84
N ALA A 149 0.79 -24.63 -3.10
CA ALA A 149 -0.45 -23.86 -3.27
C ALA A 149 -0.26 -22.37 -2.94
N LEU A 150 0.53 -22.06 -1.92
CA LEU A 150 0.89 -20.68 -1.60
C LEU A 150 1.67 -20.03 -2.75
N GLU A 151 2.63 -20.72 -3.36
CA GLU A 151 3.41 -20.18 -4.47
C GLU A 151 2.54 -19.82 -5.68
N GLU A 152 1.61 -20.69 -6.04
CA GLU A 152 0.66 -20.46 -7.12
C GLU A 152 -0.23 -19.24 -6.82
N LEU A 153 -0.72 -19.12 -5.58
CA LEU A 153 -1.55 -17.98 -5.17
C LEU A 153 -0.78 -16.67 -5.20
N LEU A 154 0.45 -16.62 -4.65
CA LEU A 154 1.28 -15.41 -4.69
C LEU A 154 1.60 -15.00 -6.13
N ARG A 155 1.91 -15.95 -6.99
CA ARG A 155 2.14 -15.68 -8.43
C ARG A 155 0.89 -15.09 -9.08
N LYS A 156 -0.27 -15.71 -8.87
CA LYS A 156 -1.55 -15.24 -9.40
C LYS A 156 -1.84 -13.82 -8.95
N ASP A 157 -1.80 -13.57 -7.63
CA ASP A 157 -2.13 -12.28 -7.04
C ASP A 157 -1.17 -11.18 -7.52
N THR A 158 0.14 -11.48 -7.64
CA THR A 158 1.14 -10.54 -8.17
C THR A 158 0.84 -10.12 -9.60
N LEU A 159 0.51 -11.08 -10.47
CA LEU A 159 0.20 -10.79 -11.87
C LEU A 159 -1.15 -10.07 -12.01
N GLU A 160 -2.13 -10.44 -11.21
CA GLU A 160 -3.43 -9.76 -11.20
C GLU A 160 -3.32 -8.31 -10.70
N LEU A 161 -2.49 -8.06 -9.69
CA LEU A 161 -2.18 -6.70 -9.24
C LEU A 161 -1.57 -5.88 -10.38
N ARG A 162 -0.51 -6.40 -11.02
CA ARG A 162 0.18 -5.72 -12.13
C ARG A 162 -0.75 -5.40 -13.30
N ASP A 163 -1.58 -6.37 -13.70
CA ASP A 163 -2.34 -6.29 -14.95
C ASP A 163 -3.69 -5.59 -14.82
N LYS A 164 -4.27 -5.58 -13.60
CA LYS A 164 -5.64 -5.09 -13.36
C LYS A 164 -5.75 -4.14 -12.20
N ILE A 165 -5.38 -4.58 -10.98
CA ILE A 165 -5.72 -3.87 -9.75
C ILE A 165 -5.01 -2.52 -9.67
N ILE A 166 -3.77 -2.42 -10.16
CA ILE A 166 -2.98 -1.17 -10.16
C ILE A 166 -3.54 -0.09 -11.10
N LEU A 167 -4.46 -0.44 -11.99
CA LEU A 167 -5.01 0.50 -12.97
C LEU A 167 -5.75 1.64 -12.29
N ILE A 168 -6.43 1.38 -11.18
CA ILE A 168 -7.15 2.44 -10.45
C ILE A 168 -6.17 3.46 -9.87
N ASP A 169 -5.09 3.03 -9.20
CA ASP A 169 -4.07 3.94 -8.66
C ASP A 169 -3.45 4.78 -9.77
N LYS A 170 -3.15 4.17 -10.92
CA LYS A 170 -2.64 4.88 -12.11
C LYS A 170 -3.65 5.89 -12.64
N THR A 171 -4.93 5.52 -12.70
CA THR A 171 -6.01 6.40 -13.16
C THR A 171 -6.18 7.59 -12.22
N VAL A 172 -6.19 7.35 -10.92
CA VAL A 172 -6.30 8.39 -9.89
C VAL A 172 -5.14 9.39 -9.99
N CYS A 173 -3.90 8.91 -10.09
CA CYS A 173 -2.73 9.78 -10.24
C CYS A 173 -2.74 10.53 -11.59
N ALA A 174 -3.14 9.86 -12.68
CA ALA A 174 -3.22 10.48 -14.01
C ALA A 174 -4.27 11.61 -14.07
N ARG A 175 -5.38 11.50 -13.32
CA ARG A 175 -6.38 12.59 -13.18
C ARG A 175 -5.76 13.85 -12.57
N ASN A 176 -4.78 13.71 -11.70
CA ASN A 176 -3.98 14.82 -11.16
C ASN A 176 -2.84 15.27 -12.11
N GLY A 177 -2.67 14.63 -13.26
CA GLY A 177 -1.62 14.93 -14.23
C GLY A 177 -0.23 14.45 -13.82
N VAL A 178 -0.16 13.37 -13.03
CA VAL A 178 1.06 12.73 -12.54
C VAL A 178 1.07 11.27 -12.95
N GLU A 179 2.22 10.77 -13.43
CA GLU A 179 2.42 9.36 -13.75
C GLU A 179 2.76 8.56 -12.48
N LEU A 180 2.00 7.51 -12.19
CA LEU A 180 2.33 6.55 -11.16
C LEU A 180 3.21 5.44 -11.72
N ARG A 181 4.38 5.24 -11.13
CA ARG A 181 5.30 4.14 -11.42
C ARG A 181 5.45 3.21 -10.22
N ASN A 182 5.58 1.92 -10.50
CA ASN A 182 5.61 0.86 -9.49
C ASN A 182 6.84 -0.02 -9.69
N PRO A 183 8.01 0.32 -9.10
CA PRO A 183 9.25 -0.44 -9.29
C PRO A 183 9.13 -1.93 -8.96
N PHE A 184 8.40 -2.30 -7.91
CA PHE A 184 8.17 -3.71 -7.57
C PHE A 184 7.34 -4.48 -8.60
N LEU A 185 6.56 -3.79 -9.43
CA LEU A 185 5.73 -4.40 -10.48
C LEU A 185 6.38 -4.36 -11.88
N ALA A 186 7.64 -3.94 -11.99
CA ALA A 186 8.40 -4.06 -13.23
C ALA A 186 8.63 -5.54 -13.58
N ASP A 187 8.44 -5.91 -14.84
CA ASP A 187 8.49 -7.32 -15.29
C ASP A 187 9.75 -8.07 -14.85
N HIS A 188 10.90 -7.42 -14.97
CA HIS A 188 12.17 -8.04 -14.58
C HIS A 188 12.32 -8.18 -13.05
N PHE A 189 11.72 -7.27 -12.25
CA PHE A 189 11.70 -7.43 -10.81
C PHE A 189 10.69 -8.50 -10.37
N ILE A 190 9.50 -8.56 -10.98
CA ILE A 190 8.53 -9.63 -10.75
C ILE A 190 9.16 -10.99 -11.05
N LYS A 191 9.85 -11.12 -12.20
CA LYS A 191 10.54 -12.35 -12.57
C LYS A 191 11.57 -12.77 -11.52
N TYR A 192 12.37 -11.83 -11.02
CA TYR A 192 13.33 -12.06 -9.95
C TYR A 192 12.60 -12.42 -8.63
N GLY A 193 11.66 -11.61 -8.18
CA GLY A 193 10.96 -11.80 -6.91
C GLY A 193 10.22 -13.14 -6.82
N LEU A 194 9.58 -13.56 -7.93
CA LEU A 194 8.92 -14.86 -8.02
C LEU A 194 9.91 -16.03 -8.15
N SER A 195 11.17 -15.80 -8.51
CA SER A 195 12.21 -16.85 -8.51
C SER A 195 12.78 -17.13 -7.12
N ILE A 196 12.58 -16.24 -6.16
CA ILE A 196 12.97 -16.46 -4.77
C ILE A 196 12.12 -17.60 -4.20
N PRO A 197 12.72 -18.64 -3.58
CA PRO A 197 11.97 -19.74 -3.01
C PRO A 197 10.84 -19.26 -2.07
N VAL A 198 9.64 -19.79 -2.21
CA VAL A 198 8.47 -19.34 -1.44
C VAL A 198 8.69 -19.36 0.08
N LYS A 199 9.49 -20.30 0.60
CA LYS A 199 9.87 -20.39 2.02
C LYS A 199 10.76 -19.23 2.50
N GLU A 200 11.45 -18.57 1.57
CA GLU A 200 12.24 -17.37 1.85
C GLU A 200 11.41 -16.09 1.72
N ARG A 201 10.32 -16.15 1.00
CA ARG A 201 9.34 -15.06 0.91
C ARG A 201 8.42 -15.01 2.13
N LEU A 202 7.78 -16.13 2.46
CA LEU A 202 6.96 -16.32 3.66
C LEU A 202 7.42 -17.56 4.41
N TRP A 203 8.03 -17.36 5.57
CA TRP A 203 8.55 -18.46 6.38
C TRP A 203 7.57 -18.86 7.48
N SER A 204 7.46 -20.17 7.76
CA SER A 204 6.74 -20.71 8.91
C SER A 204 7.46 -21.90 9.51
N GLY A 205 7.41 -22.02 10.85
CA GLY A 205 8.04 -23.12 11.59
C GLY A 205 7.47 -23.30 13.01
N LYS A 206 7.74 -24.45 13.62
CA LYS A 206 7.34 -24.76 15.00
C LYS A 206 8.29 -24.18 16.06
N THR A 207 9.53 -23.91 15.69
CA THR A 207 10.54 -23.33 16.59
C THR A 207 10.63 -21.83 16.35
N LYS A 208 10.66 -21.05 17.44
CA LYS A 208 10.78 -19.59 17.37
C LYS A 208 12.10 -19.19 16.70
N PRO A 209 12.05 -18.40 15.62
CA PRO A 209 13.25 -17.96 14.92
C PRO A 209 13.98 -16.85 15.69
N LYS A 210 15.19 -16.51 15.26
CA LYS A 210 15.95 -15.38 15.81
C LYS A 210 15.40 -14.01 15.42
N TYR A 211 14.59 -13.95 14.37
CA TYR A 211 13.97 -12.72 13.89
C TYR A 211 12.62 -12.47 14.57
N PRO A 212 12.15 -11.21 14.65
CA PRO A 212 10.79 -10.90 15.04
C PRO A 212 9.79 -11.66 14.18
N CYS A 213 8.79 -12.27 14.81
CA CYS A 213 7.83 -13.14 14.14
C CYS A 213 6.45 -13.01 14.77
N GLU A 214 5.44 -13.39 14.00
CA GLU A 214 4.06 -13.53 14.46
C GLU A 214 3.80 -14.98 14.86
N GLU A 215 2.83 -15.22 15.74
CA GLU A 215 2.38 -16.56 16.10
C GLU A 215 0.95 -16.78 15.61
N HIS A 216 0.74 -17.83 14.83
CA HIS A 216 -0.55 -18.23 14.28
C HIS A 216 -0.72 -19.75 14.40
N GLU A 217 -1.80 -20.19 15.04
CA GLU A 217 -2.14 -21.61 15.19
C GLU A 217 -0.98 -22.48 15.70
N GLY A 218 -0.22 -21.96 16.68
CA GLY A 218 0.93 -22.65 17.28
C GLY A 218 2.16 -22.78 16.37
N LYS A 219 2.22 -21.99 15.31
CA LYS A 219 3.40 -21.85 14.44
C LYS A 219 3.88 -20.40 14.43
N TYR A 220 5.18 -20.22 14.31
CA TYR A 220 5.79 -18.92 14.08
C TYR A 220 5.83 -18.61 12.59
N VAL A 221 5.60 -17.34 12.24
CA VAL A 221 5.51 -16.88 10.85
C VAL A 221 6.31 -15.61 10.68
N ILE A 222 7.03 -15.51 9.57
CA ILE A 222 7.66 -14.26 9.11
C ILE A 222 7.21 -13.99 7.68
N ARG A 223 6.40 -12.97 7.51
CA ARG A 223 5.94 -12.48 6.20
C ARG A 223 7.00 -11.56 5.59
N LYS A 224 7.17 -11.59 4.25
CA LYS A 224 8.15 -10.78 3.51
C LYS A 224 9.60 -11.01 4.00
N LEU A 225 9.97 -12.24 4.33
CA LEU A 225 11.27 -12.52 4.98
C LEU A 225 12.47 -12.07 4.14
N CYS A 226 12.47 -12.34 2.83
CA CYS A 226 13.56 -11.91 1.92
C CYS A 226 13.71 -10.39 1.87
N GLU A 227 12.58 -9.68 1.73
CA GLU A 227 12.55 -8.21 1.72
C GLU A 227 13.03 -7.61 3.04
N LYS A 228 12.55 -8.14 4.18
CA LYS A 228 12.98 -7.69 5.51
C LYS A 228 14.49 -7.89 5.74
N LYS A 229 15.03 -9.05 5.35
CA LYS A 229 16.47 -9.31 5.46
C LYS A 229 17.29 -8.33 4.62
N ALA A 230 16.85 -8.07 3.39
CA ALA A 230 17.53 -7.11 2.51
C ALA A 230 17.43 -5.68 3.07
N ALA A 231 16.26 -5.29 3.56
CA ALA A 231 15.99 -3.97 4.11
C ALA A 231 16.81 -3.62 5.36
N GLU A 232 17.18 -4.61 6.20
CA GLU A 232 18.02 -4.38 7.38
C GLU A 232 19.39 -3.72 7.07
N ALA A 233 19.85 -3.80 5.82
CA ALA A 233 21.09 -3.18 5.41
C ALA A 233 21.00 -1.64 5.24
N ILE A 234 19.79 -1.10 5.05
CA ILE A 234 19.59 0.32 4.68
C ILE A 234 18.46 1.01 5.45
N LEU A 235 17.63 0.27 6.20
CA LEU A 235 16.53 0.82 6.97
C LEU A 235 16.66 0.53 8.47
N PRO A 236 16.13 1.41 9.34
CA PRO A 236 16.00 1.14 10.77
C PRO A 236 15.17 -0.12 11.05
N LYS A 237 15.57 -0.89 12.08
CA LYS A 237 14.89 -2.14 12.45
C LYS A 237 13.41 -1.93 12.81
N GLU A 238 13.09 -0.79 13.38
CA GLU A 238 11.73 -0.39 13.76
C GLU A 238 10.79 -0.31 12.54
N ILE A 239 11.32 0.09 11.39
CA ILE A 239 10.58 0.12 10.11
C ILE A 239 10.53 -1.28 9.51
N VAL A 240 11.66 -1.98 9.45
CA VAL A 240 11.77 -3.32 8.83
C VAL A 240 10.83 -4.32 9.50
N TRP A 241 10.77 -4.30 10.84
CA TRP A 241 10.00 -5.27 11.60
C TRP A 241 8.65 -4.74 12.11
N ARG A 242 8.23 -3.57 11.60
CA ARG A 242 6.91 -3.00 11.87
C ARG A 242 5.81 -4.01 11.48
N PRO A 243 4.76 -4.20 12.31
CA PRO A 243 3.59 -4.95 11.93
C PRO A 243 2.90 -4.33 10.70
N LYS A 244 2.55 -5.16 9.72
CA LYS A 244 1.88 -4.69 8.48
C LYS A 244 0.51 -4.10 8.80
N LYS A 245 0.26 -2.90 8.25
CA LYS A 245 -1.07 -2.31 8.14
C LYS A 245 -1.36 -2.00 6.67
N ALA A 246 -2.60 -2.23 6.24
CA ALA A 246 -3.02 -1.83 4.90
C ALA A 246 -3.29 -0.31 4.86
N ALA A 247 -3.13 0.31 3.68
CA ALA A 247 -3.13 1.75 3.47
C ALA A 247 -4.36 2.46 4.09
N GLN A 248 -5.57 1.93 3.89
CA GLN A 248 -6.81 2.50 4.43
C GLN A 248 -6.87 2.52 5.96
N TYR A 249 -6.13 1.64 6.64
CA TYR A 249 -6.03 1.61 8.11
C TYR A 249 -4.82 2.38 8.62
N GLY A 250 -3.74 2.41 7.84
CA GLY A 250 -2.52 3.15 8.14
C GLY A 250 -2.72 4.67 8.09
N SER A 251 -3.44 5.15 7.07
CA SER A 251 -3.84 6.55 6.90
C SER A 251 -4.97 7.00 7.82
N GLY A 252 -5.73 6.05 8.41
CA GLY A 252 -6.90 6.33 9.25
C GLY A 252 -8.17 6.69 8.48
N ILE A 253 -8.15 6.76 7.15
CA ILE A 253 -9.27 7.20 6.30
C ILE A 253 -10.49 6.29 6.46
N HIS A 254 -10.29 4.97 6.59
CA HIS A 254 -11.42 4.05 6.81
C HIS A 254 -12.27 4.41 8.04
N LYS A 255 -11.65 4.93 9.11
CA LYS A 255 -12.37 5.40 10.30
C LYS A 255 -13.20 6.66 10.01
N VAL A 256 -12.70 7.53 9.13
CA VAL A 256 -13.44 8.72 8.71
C VAL A 256 -14.66 8.32 7.90
N LEU A 257 -14.50 7.42 6.93
CA LEU A 257 -15.61 6.89 6.14
C LEU A 257 -16.70 6.28 7.07
N ASP A 258 -16.30 5.56 8.11
CA ASP A 258 -17.23 5.03 9.12
C ASP A 258 -17.97 6.14 9.87
N ARG A 259 -17.25 7.20 10.31
CA ARG A 259 -17.87 8.35 10.97
C ARG A 259 -18.86 9.08 10.06
N LEU A 260 -18.50 9.32 8.81
CA LEU A 260 -19.35 9.98 7.82
C LEU A 260 -20.62 9.17 7.53
N ALA A 261 -20.49 7.87 7.29
CA ALA A 261 -21.65 7.00 7.08
C ALA A 261 -22.61 7.00 8.28
N ARG A 262 -22.08 7.02 9.50
CA ARG A 262 -22.91 7.13 10.73
C ARG A 262 -23.54 8.50 10.85
N LYS A 263 -22.81 9.59 10.61
CA LYS A 263 -23.32 10.98 10.63
C LYS A 263 -24.50 11.15 9.67
N HIS A 264 -24.44 10.48 8.51
CA HIS A 264 -25.53 10.48 7.52
C HIS A 264 -26.62 9.41 7.76
N GLY A 265 -26.58 8.72 8.92
CA GLY A 265 -27.64 7.79 9.37
C GLY A 265 -27.64 6.44 8.65
N PHE A 266 -26.58 6.08 7.91
CA PHE A 266 -26.54 4.83 7.14
C PHE A 266 -26.48 3.59 8.01
N LYS A 267 -25.93 3.67 9.23
CA LYS A 267 -25.92 2.56 10.16
C LYS A 267 -27.34 2.16 10.58
N GLU A 268 -28.21 3.14 10.85
CA GLU A 268 -29.61 2.93 11.20
C GLU A 268 -30.43 2.49 9.98
N LYS A 269 -30.18 3.06 8.79
CA LYS A 269 -30.81 2.64 7.53
C LYS A 269 -30.49 1.16 7.22
N ALA A 270 -29.22 0.75 7.32
CA ALA A 270 -28.81 -0.62 7.09
C ALA A 270 -29.45 -1.59 8.09
N LYS A 271 -29.45 -1.23 9.39
CA LYS A 271 -30.12 -2.03 10.44
C LYS A 271 -31.62 -2.25 10.15
N LYS A 272 -32.33 -1.21 9.72
CA LYS A 272 -33.74 -1.31 9.33
C LYS A 272 -33.94 -2.19 8.10
N ALA A 273 -32.97 -2.19 7.17
CA ALA A 273 -33.00 -3.01 5.95
C ALA A 273 -32.48 -4.44 6.17
N GLY A 274 -32.05 -4.82 7.38
CA GLY A 274 -31.46 -6.13 7.67
C GLY A 274 -30.10 -6.35 7.02
N LYS A 275 -29.39 -5.26 6.67
CA LYS A 275 -28.06 -5.27 6.03
C LYS A 275 -26.95 -4.92 7.03
N SER A 276 -25.74 -5.43 6.83
CA SER A 276 -24.55 -5.11 7.61
C SER A 276 -23.65 -4.05 6.95
N GLU A 277 -23.75 -3.86 5.63
CA GLU A 277 -22.82 -3.14 4.76
C GLU A 277 -23.18 -1.65 4.64
N TYR A 278 -23.35 -0.95 5.75
CA TYR A 278 -23.79 0.45 5.77
C TYR A 278 -22.78 1.43 5.14
N LEU A 279 -21.49 1.09 5.15
CA LEU A 279 -20.44 1.89 4.48
C LEU A 279 -20.60 1.84 2.96
N THR A 280 -20.80 0.64 2.39
CA THR A 280 -21.07 0.47 0.96
C THR A 280 -22.33 1.22 0.57
N MET A 281 -23.43 1.06 1.34
CA MET A 281 -24.66 1.80 1.11
C MET A 281 -24.49 3.33 1.13
N PHE A 282 -23.60 3.84 2.00
CA PHE A 282 -23.29 5.27 2.04
C PHE A 282 -22.58 5.75 0.77
N LEU A 283 -21.58 4.98 0.30
CA LEU A 283 -20.81 5.32 -0.89
C LEU A 283 -21.66 5.20 -2.17
N GLU A 284 -22.51 4.18 -2.26
CA GLU A 284 -23.45 3.99 -3.39
C GLU A 284 -24.48 5.12 -3.45
N ASP A 285 -25.13 5.47 -2.32
CA ASP A 285 -26.08 6.59 -2.22
C ASP A 285 -25.43 7.94 -2.59
N ARG A 286 -24.13 8.10 -2.25
CA ARG A 286 -23.39 9.30 -2.62
C ARG A 286 -23.14 9.35 -4.13
N LEU A 287 -22.71 8.23 -4.73
CA LEU A 287 -22.46 8.11 -6.15
C LEU A 287 -23.73 8.31 -7.00
N GLU A 288 -24.89 7.78 -6.54
CA GLU A 288 -26.18 7.95 -7.23
C GLU A 288 -26.66 9.41 -7.30
N LYS A 289 -26.09 10.30 -6.49
CA LYS A 289 -26.47 11.73 -6.42
C LYS A 289 -25.54 12.62 -7.25
N LEU A 290 -24.46 12.06 -7.79
CA LEU A 290 -23.52 12.76 -8.69
C LEU A 290 -23.97 12.66 -10.13
#